data_641624980113c583a269dd34cb8dc0b1
#
_entry.id   641624980113c583a269dd34cb8dc0b1
#
_cell.length_a   1.000
_cell.length_b   1.000
_cell.length_c   1.000
_cell.angle_alpha   90.00
_cell.angle_beta   90.00
_cell.angle_gamma   90.00
#
_symmetry.space_group_name_H-M   'P 1'
#
loop_
_entity.id
_entity.type
_entity.pdbx_description
1 polymer ?
#
loop_
_entity_poly.entity_id
_entity_poly.type
_entity_poly.pdbx_seq_one_letter_code
_entity_poly.pdbx_strand_id
1 'polypeptide(L)'
;IHASPRDYHGDARYVRAALAALPPAAAIDLFESLGVLCAPDAEGRVYPVSNQAAGVLDGLRLYLAEHGCDVQTECAAARVDRRKDGFSIECADGRRVRADYVLIACGGRASPKLGACADGYRLLEGFGHTITPRHPAIAALKTDPAAVRALKGIRMHGEISLHGKNGAIRTEAGE
;
A
#
# COMPACT_ATOMS: atom_id res chain seq x y z
N ILE A 1 1.31 11.44 5.68
CA ILE A 1 0.81 10.75 6.88
C ILE A 1 -0.06 11.72 7.70
N HIS A 2 -1.36 11.82 7.47
CA HIS A 2 -2.26 12.64 8.32
C HIS A 2 -3.71 12.11 8.28
N ALA A 3 -3.89 10.85 7.92
CA ALA A 3 -5.20 10.27 7.72
C ALA A 3 -5.99 10.09 9.03
N SER A 4 -7.28 10.34 8.97
CA SER A 4 -8.26 10.04 10.01
C SER A 4 -9.10 8.80 9.61
N PRO A 5 -9.84 8.16 10.53
CA PRO A 5 -10.72 7.06 10.17
C PRO A 5 -11.77 7.41 9.11
N ARG A 6 -12.08 8.70 8.91
CA ARG A 6 -13.08 9.16 7.92
C ARG A 6 -12.54 9.16 6.49
N ASP A 7 -11.21 9.16 6.33
CA ASP A 7 -10.54 9.20 5.03
C ASP A 7 -10.45 7.79 4.39
N TYR A 8 -10.87 6.76 5.12
CA TYR A 8 -10.84 5.38 4.66
C TYR A 8 -12.23 4.86 4.31
N HIS A 9 -12.34 4.22 3.17
CA HIS A 9 -13.52 3.48 2.76
C HIS A 9 -13.34 2.01 3.13
N GLY A 10 -14.16 1.46 4.03
CA GLY A 10 -14.08 0.08 4.48
C GLY A 10 -14.65 -0.13 5.88
N ASP A 11 -14.22 -1.20 6.56
CA ASP A 11 -14.66 -1.45 7.94
C ASP A 11 -14.05 -0.43 8.91
N ALA A 12 -14.89 0.50 9.37
CA ALA A 12 -14.49 1.57 10.27
C ALA A 12 -13.94 1.08 11.63
N ARG A 13 -14.26 -0.13 12.06
CA ARG A 13 -13.72 -0.73 13.29
C ARG A 13 -12.28 -1.13 13.10
N TYR A 14 -12.00 -1.80 11.97
CA TYR A 14 -10.64 -2.18 11.59
C TYR A 14 -9.74 -0.95 11.41
N VAL A 15 -10.21 0.04 10.66
CA VAL A 15 -9.46 1.29 10.43
C VAL A 15 -9.14 1.99 11.75
N ARG A 16 -10.12 2.14 12.65
CA ARG A 16 -9.88 2.75 13.96
C ARG A 16 -8.86 1.98 14.79
N ALA A 17 -8.95 0.65 14.82
CA ALA A 17 -8.00 -0.18 15.54
C ALA A 17 -6.57 -0.05 14.98
N ALA A 18 -6.41 -0.07 13.65
CA ALA A 18 -5.11 0.09 13.01
C ALA A 18 -4.49 1.48 13.29
N LEU A 19 -5.27 2.56 13.14
CA LEU A 19 -4.79 3.92 13.42
C LEU A 19 -4.56 4.18 14.91
N ALA A 20 -5.26 3.49 15.81
CA ALA A 20 -4.97 3.56 17.24
C ALA A 20 -3.67 2.82 17.60
N ALA A 21 -3.36 1.71 16.91
CA ALA A 21 -2.12 0.97 17.12
C ALA A 21 -0.88 1.73 16.58
N LEU A 22 -1.02 2.43 15.46
CA LEU A 22 0.02 3.28 14.89
C LEU A 22 -0.61 4.62 14.43
N PRO A 23 -0.74 5.59 15.32
CA PRO A 23 -1.24 6.92 14.98
C PRO A 23 -0.32 7.64 13.99
N PRO A 24 -0.81 8.62 13.20
CA PRO A 24 0.01 9.37 12.25
C PRO A 24 1.28 9.98 12.86
N ALA A 25 1.20 10.55 14.07
CA ALA A 25 2.39 11.09 14.75
C ALA A 25 3.42 9.98 15.03
N ALA A 26 3.01 8.85 15.59
CA ALA A 26 3.92 7.73 15.84
C ALA A 26 4.50 7.13 14.55
N ALA A 27 3.78 7.19 13.44
CA ALA A 27 4.32 6.79 12.14
C ALA A 27 5.40 7.77 11.66
N ILE A 28 5.24 9.06 11.89
CA ILE A 28 6.27 10.08 11.59
C ILE A 28 7.50 9.82 12.47
N ASP A 29 7.33 9.70 13.79
CA ASP A 29 8.42 9.42 14.73
C ASP A 29 9.19 8.15 14.34
N LEU A 30 8.48 7.10 13.89
CA LEU A 30 9.11 5.89 13.38
C LEU A 30 10.03 6.18 12.20
N PHE A 31 9.54 6.89 11.17
CA PHE A 31 10.36 7.19 10.00
C PHE A 31 11.54 8.11 10.33
N GLU A 32 11.36 9.07 11.22
CA GLU A 32 12.44 9.94 11.69
C GLU A 32 13.50 9.16 12.48
N SER A 33 13.10 8.16 13.28
CA SER A 33 14.03 7.25 13.95
C SER A 33 14.86 6.39 12.98
N LEU A 34 14.35 6.19 11.77
CA LEU A 34 15.05 5.52 10.66
C LEU A 34 15.93 6.49 9.83
N GLY A 35 16.08 7.74 10.26
CA GLY A 35 16.82 8.76 9.55
C GLY A 35 16.08 9.41 8.38
N VAL A 36 14.78 9.17 8.24
CA VAL A 36 13.93 9.76 7.21
C VAL A 36 13.22 10.98 7.77
N LEU A 37 13.82 12.15 7.63
CA LEU A 37 13.19 13.40 8.05
C LEU A 37 11.91 13.67 7.26
N CYS A 38 10.85 14.03 7.97
CA CYS A 38 9.51 14.24 7.42
C CYS A 38 9.05 15.69 7.59
N ALA A 39 8.29 16.20 6.61
CA ALA A 39 7.68 17.53 6.70
C ALA A 39 6.27 17.53 6.08
N PRO A 40 5.32 18.30 6.64
CA PRO A 40 4.02 18.50 6.05
C PRO A 40 4.11 19.45 4.85
N ASP A 41 3.29 19.17 3.82
CA ASP A 41 3.02 20.13 2.74
C ASP A 41 1.91 21.13 3.14
N ALA A 42 1.52 21.98 2.18
CA ALA A 42 0.48 23.00 2.39
C ALA A 42 -0.89 22.42 2.75
N GLU A 43 -1.19 21.19 2.35
CA GLU A 43 -2.42 20.47 2.66
C GLU A 43 -2.30 19.57 3.91
N GLY A 44 -1.16 19.63 4.61
CA GLY A 44 -0.90 18.83 5.81
C GLY A 44 -0.50 17.38 5.52
N ARG A 45 -0.27 17.01 4.27
CA ARG A 45 0.22 15.67 3.91
C ARG A 45 1.71 15.60 4.21
N VAL A 46 2.14 14.57 4.92
CA VAL A 46 3.53 14.43 5.33
C VAL A 46 4.32 13.59 4.33
N TYR A 47 5.44 14.15 3.88
CA TYR A 47 6.38 13.54 2.95
C TYR A 47 7.80 13.58 3.50
N PRO A 48 8.74 12.74 3.01
CA PRO A 48 10.15 12.93 3.31
C PRO A 48 10.64 14.28 2.77
N VAL A 49 11.45 14.98 3.53
CA VAL A 49 12.02 16.29 3.14
C VAL A 49 12.74 16.23 1.79
N SER A 50 13.37 15.11 1.48
CA SER A 50 14.00 14.85 0.19
C SER A 50 13.00 14.78 -0.99
N ASN A 51 11.72 14.63 -0.69
CA ASN A 51 10.65 14.34 -1.66
C ASN A 51 10.95 13.14 -2.57
N GLN A 52 11.74 12.19 -2.08
CA GLN A 52 12.15 10.99 -2.81
C GLN A 52 11.79 9.72 -2.05
N ALA A 53 11.01 8.85 -2.69
CA ALA A 53 10.66 7.54 -2.12
C ALA A 53 11.87 6.63 -1.89
N ALA A 54 12.96 6.82 -2.65
CA ALA A 54 14.20 6.07 -2.49
C ALA A 54 14.80 6.25 -1.09
N GLY A 55 14.81 7.48 -0.54
CA GLY A 55 15.34 7.73 0.80
C GLY A 55 14.57 7.00 1.90
N VAL A 56 13.25 6.85 1.74
CA VAL A 56 12.42 6.04 2.66
C VAL A 56 12.80 4.58 2.58
N LEU A 57 12.96 4.05 1.37
CA LEU A 57 13.38 2.66 1.15
C LEU A 57 14.77 2.39 1.73
N ASP A 58 15.71 3.30 1.53
CA ASP A 58 17.09 3.14 2.03
C ASP A 58 17.12 3.17 3.56
N GLY A 59 16.37 4.06 4.22
CA GLY A 59 16.26 4.07 5.68
C GLY A 59 15.74 2.75 6.23
N LEU A 60 14.69 2.19 5.64
CA LEU A 60 14.15 0.88 6.01
C LEU A 60 15.16 -0.25 5.78
N ARG A 61 15.88 -0.25 4.66
CA ARG A 61 16.88 -1.29 4.34
C ARG A 61 18.07 -1.24 5.28
N LEU A 62 18.57 -0.05 5.61
CA LEU A 62 19.64 0.13 6.58
C LEU A 62 19.23 -0.40 7.96
N TYR A 63 18.05 -0.03 8.42
CA TYR A 63 17.52 -0.50 9.69
C TYR A 63 17.43 -2.03 9.75
N LEU A 64 16.92 -2.68 8.70
CA LEU A 64 16.86 -4.14 8.62
C LEU A 64 18.24 -4.78 8.67
N ALA A 65 19.22 -4.20 7.96
CA ALA A 65 20.59 -4.69 7.95
C ALA A 65 21.26 -4.56 9.33
N GLU A 66 21.08 -3.43 10.01
CA GLU A 66 21.62 -3.20 11.36
C GLU A 66 21.05 -4.14 12.41
N HIS A 67 19.81 -4.59 12.21
CA HIS A 67 19.13 -5.55 13.10
C HIS A 67 19.28 -7.01 12.68
N GLY A 68 20.16 -7.30 11.72
CA GLY A 68 20.46 -8.65 11.27
C GLY A 68 19.30 -9.37 10.56
N CYS A 69 18.36 -8.61 9.99
CA CYS A 69 17.28 -9.19 9.21
C CYS A 69 17.80 -9.65 7.84
N ASP A 70 17.62 -10.92 7.52
CA ASP A 70 17.95 -11.47 6.21
C ASP A 70 16.87 -11.09 5.18
N VAL A 71 17.24 -10.27 4.20
CA VAL A 71 16.35 -9.82 3.13
C VAL A 71 16.68 -10.59 1.86
N GLN A 72 15.83 -11.53 1.50
CA GLN A 72 15.96 -12.33 0.28
C GLN A 72 15.08 -11.76 -0.83
N THR A 73 15.71 -11.19 -1.84
CA THR A 73 15.04 -10.75 -3.06
C THR A 73 14.89 -11.92 -4.06
N GLU A 74 14.03 -11.74 -5.06
CA GLU A 74 13.75 -12.77 -6.08
C GLU A 74 13.32 -14.11 -5.46
N CYS A 75 12.65 -14.06 -4.32
CA CYS A 75 12.15 -15.21 -3.59
C CYS A 75 10.64 -15.09 -3.37
N ALA A 76 9.88 -15.24 -4.44
CA ALA A 76 8.42 -15.19 -4.37
C ALA A 76 7.89 -16.42 -3.62
N ALA A 77 7.15 -16.21 -2.53
CA ALA A 77 6.48 -17.27 -1.81
C ALA A 77 5.34 -17.85 -2.65
N ALA A 78 5.49 -19.08 -3.10
CA ALA A 78 4.50 -19.78 -3.91
C ALA A 78 3.46 -20.48 -3.05
N ARG A 79 3.88 -21.03 -1.90
CA ARG A 79 3.03 -21.77 -0.98
C ARG A 79 3.52 -21.64 0.45
N VAL A 80 2.59 -21.63 1.39
CA VAL A 80 2.86 -21.71 2.83
C VAL A 80 2.05 -22.85 3.41
N ASP A 81 2.69 -23.78 4.09
CA ASP A 81 2.06 -24.92 4.74
C ASP A 81 2.28 -24.84 6.24
N ARG A 82 1.22 -25.10 7.01
CA ARG A 82 1.32 -25.28 8.45
C ARG A 82 1.92 -26.67 8.74
N ARG A 83 2.89 -26.72 9.66
CA ARG A 83 3.51 -27.93 10.17
C ARG A 83 3.22 -28.07 11.68
N LYS A 84 3.65 -29.19 12.24
CA LYS A 84 3.47 -29.43 13.67
C LYS A 84 4.19 -28.39 14.54
N ASP A 85 5.34 -27.93 14.09
CA ASP A 85 6.30 -27.06 14.76
C ASP A 85 6.57 -25.76 13.98
N GLY A 86 5.54 -25.14 13.40
CA GLY A 86 5.68 -23.89 12.67
C GLY A 86 5.15 -23.96 11.25
N PHE A 87 5.88 -23.37 10.31
CA PHE A 87 5.49 -23.23 8.91
C PHE A 87 6.62 -23.63 7.96
N SER A 88 6.23 -24.11 6.78
CA SER A 88 7.12 -24.33 5.66
C SER A 88 6.69 -23.46 4.50
N ILE A 89 7.58 -22.59 4.04
CA ILE A 89 7.37 -21.70 2.90
C ILE A 89 8.12 -22.29 1.71
N GLU A 90 7.43 -22.51 0.61
CA GLU A 90 8.01 -22.90 -0.67
C GLU A 90 8.03 -21.69 -1.60
N CYS A 91 9.22 -21.37 -2.12
CA CYS A 91 9.41 -20.28 -3.07
C CYS A 91 9.23 -20.78 -4.51
N ALA A 92 8.92 -19.89 -5.43
CA ALA A 92 8.69 -20.22 -6.84
C ALA A 92 9.93 -20.78 -7.53
N ASP A 93 11.12 -20.48 -7.02
CA ASP A 93 12.40 -21.02 -7.50
C ASP A 93 12.78 -22.39 -6.88
N GLY A 94 11.89 -22.96 -6.06
CA GLY A 94 12.10 -24.25 -5.39
C GLY A 94 12.80 -24.16 -4.04
N ARG A 95 13.27 -23.00 -3.61
CA ARG A 95 13.80 -22.83 -2.25
C ARG A 95 12.72 -23.11 -1.21
N ARG A 96 13.13 -23.62 -0.05
CA ARG A 96 12.23 -23.86 1.09
C ARG A 96 12.77 -23.21 2.35
N VAL A 97 11.92 -22.47 3.03
CA VAL A 97 12.23 -21.80 4.29
C VAL A 97 11.32 -22.37 5.38
N ARG A 98 11.84 -22.53 6.59
CA ARG A 98 11.06 -22.88 7.78
C ARG A 98 11.02 -21.69 8.73
N ALA A 99 9.90 -21.48 9.39
CA ALA A 99 9.73 -20.43 10.37
C ALA A 99 8.69 -20.83 11.42
N ASP A 100 8.87 -20.36 12.65
CA ASP A 100 7.89 -20.54 13.72
C ASP A 100 6.63 -19.70 13.45
N TYR A 101 6.80 -18.52 12.84
CA TYR A 101 5.73 -17.60 12.50
C TYR A 101 5.88 -17.10 11.05
N VAL A 102 4.77 -16.78 10.43
CA VAL A 102 4.73 -16.15 9.08
C VAL A 102 3.83 -14.93 9.13
N LEU A 103 4.37 -13.80 8.69
CA LEU A 103 3.62 -12.56 8.50
C LEU A 103 3.45 -12.29 7.02
N ILE A 104 2.21 -12.26 6.54
CA ILE A 104 1.89 -11.93 5.14
C ILE A 104 1.62 -10.43 5.06
N ALA A 105 2.61 -9.66 4.59
CA ALA A 105 2.60 -8.21 4.51
C ALA A 105 2.99 -7.69 3.11
N CYS A 106 2.74 -8.49 2.07
CA CYS A 106 3.15 -8.19 0.69
C CYS A 106 2.25 -7.17 -0.05
N GLY A 107 1.37 -6.50 0.68
CA GLY A 107 0.49 -5.48 0.11
C GLY A 107 -0.60 -6.03 -0.81
N GLY A 108 -1.16 -5.15 -1.64
CA GLY A 108 -2.25 -5.46 -2.55
C GLY A 108 -1.87 -5.28 -4.02
N ARG A 109 -2.86 -5.04 -4.89
CA ARG A 109 -2.71 -4.99 -6.36
C ARG A 109 -2.61 -3.59 -6.95
N ALA A 110 -2.43 -2.56 -6.12
CA ALA A 110 -2.61 -1.17 -6.55
C ALA A 110 -1.56 -0.70 -7.57
N SER A 111 -0.35 -1.26 -7.56
CA SER A 111 0.75 -0.82 -8.42
C SER A 111 1.49 -1.99 -9.05
N PRO A 112 0.94 -2.66 -10.06
CA PRO A 112 1.55 -3.86 -10.65
C PRO A 112 2.97 -3.62 -11.20
N LYS A 113 3.25 -2.43 -11.71
CA LYS A 113 4.58 -2.02 -12.21
C LYS A 113 5.64 -1.97 -11.12
N LEU A 114 5.24 -1.86 -9.86
CA LEU A 114 6.10 -1.87 -8.68
C LEU A 114 6.10 -3.22 -7.96
N GLY A 115 5.65 -4.28 -8.61
CA GLY A 115 5.62 -5.64 -8.06
C GLY A 115 4.36 -6.00 -7.26
N ALA A 116 3.35 -5.10 -7.19
CA ALA A 116 2.10 -5.42 -6.51
C ALA A 116 1.36 -6.57 -7.22
N CYS A 117 1.00 -7.61 -6.47
CA CYS A 117 0.37 -8.82 -7.01
C CYS A 117 -0.75 -9.34 -6.11
N ALA A 118 -1.35 -10.45 -6.48
CA ALA A 118 -2.43 -11.08 -5.72
C ALA A 118 -1.96 -12.22 -4.80
N ASP A 119 -0.67 -12.47 -4.71
CA ASP A 119 -0.12 -13.67 -4.08
C ASP A 119 -0.45 -13.74 -2.58
N GLY A 120 -0.38 -12.61 -1.87
CA GLY A 120 -0.77 -12.57 -0.46
C GLY A 120 -2.21 -13.02 -0.22
N TYR A 121 -3.14 -12.63 -1.09
CA TYR A 121 -4.53 -13.09 -0.99
C TYR A 121 -4.64 -14.60 -1.21
N ARG A 122 -3.96 -15.13 -2.23
CA ARG A 122 -3.94 -16.56 -2.53
C ARG A 122 -3.34 -17.38 -1.38
N LEU A 123 -2.28 -16.90 -0.76
CA LEU A 123 -1.70 -17.54 0.42
C LEU A 123 -2.67 -17.58 1.59
N LEU A 124 -3.41 -16.48 1.84
CA LEU A 124 -4.43 -16.41 2.89
C LEU A 124 -5.63 -17.31 2.61
N GLU A 125 -6.08 -17.38 1.35
CA GLU A 125 -7.15 -18.32 0.93
C GLU A 125 -6.75 -19.78 1.21
N GLY A 126 -5.47 -20.12 1.05
CA GLY A 126 -4.93 -21.44 1.40
C GLY A 126 -5.04 -21.79 2.89
N PHE A 127 -5.20 -20.79 3.76
CA PHE A 127 -5.49 -20.97 5.19
C PHE A 127 -6.97 -20.82 5.55
N GLY A 128 -7.86 -20.78 4.56
CA GLY A 128 -9.31 -20.70 4.77
C GLY A 128 -9.86 -19.29 4.97
N HIS A 129 -9.05 -18.24 4.73
CA HIS A 129 -9.55 -16.87 4.76
C HIS A 129 -10.39 -16.58 3.51
N THR A 130 -11.46 -15.82 3.69
CA THR A 130 -12.27 -15.29 2.61
C THR A 130 -11.78 -13.92 2.21
N ILE A 131 -11.57 -13.72 0.91
CA ILE A 131 -11.16 -12.42 0.36
C ILE A 131 -12.39 -11.72 -0.22
N THR A 132 -12.70 -10.54 0.28
CA THR A 132 -13.80 -9.72 -0.24
C THR A 132 -13.52 -9.24 -1.66
N PRO A 133 -14.56 -8.96 -2.49
CA PRO A 133 -14.37 -8.39 -3.82
C PRO A 133 -13.52 -7.12 -3.78
N ARG A 134 -12.59 -7.02 -4.72
CA ARG A 134 -11.65 -5.91 -4.81
C ARG A 134 -11.96 -5.09 -6.06
N HIS A 135 -12.10 -3.79 -5.86
CA HIS A 135 -12.36 -2.83 -6.92
C HIS A 135 -11.25 -1.79 -6.96
N PRO A 136 -10.84 -1.29 -8.15
CA PRO A 136 -9.92 -0.17 -8.23
C PRO A 136 -10.57 1.08 -7.64
N ALA A 137 -9.88 1.75 -6.73
CA ALA A 137 -10.33 3.01 -6.13
C ALA A 137 -9.87 4.22 -6.96
N ILE A 138 -8.68 4.11 -7.57
CA ILE A 138 -8.15 5.10 -8.50
C ILE A 138 -7.97 4.40 -9.84
N ALA A 139 -8.67 4.87 -10.87
CA ALA A 139 -8.62 4.28 -12.20
C ALA A 139 -8.66 5.38 -13.27
N ALA A 140 -7.93 5.15 -14.37
CA ALA A 140 -7.98 6.03 -15.51
C ALA A 140 -9.37 5.98 -16.17
N LEU A 141 -9.94 7.13 -16.45
CA LEU A 141 -11.17 7.24 -17.24
C LEU A 141 -10.84 7.10 -18.72
N LYS A 142 -11.62 6.29 -19.41
CA LYS A 142 -11.59 6.25 -20.89
C LYS A 142 -12.39 7.42 -21.42
N THR A 143 -11.76 8.25 -22.23
CA THR A 143 -12.37 9.41 -22.85
C THR A 143 -11.98 9.48 -24.33
N ASP A 144 -12.57 10.42 -25.07
CA ASP A 144 -12.13 10.69 -26.45
C ASP A 144 -10.67 11.21 -26.44
N PRO A 145 -9.74 10.49 -27.09
CA PRO A 145 -8.35 10.91 -27.14
C PRO A 145 -8.14 12.29 -27.77
N ALA A 146 -9.01 12.73 -28.71
CA ALA A 146 -8.91 14.01 -29.33
C ALA A 146 -9.12 15.17 -28.36
N ALA A 147 -10.05 15.00 -27.40
CA ALA A 147 -10.37 16.00 -26.38
C ALA A 147 -9.25 16.25 -25.37
N VAL A 148 -8.43 15.23 -25.08
CA VAL A 148 -7.45 15.28 -23.97
C VAL A 148 -5.99 15.16 -24.42
N ARG A 149 -5.73 15.01 -25.71
CA ARG A 149 -4.36 14.80 -26.24
C ARG A 149 -3.39 15.91 -25.83
N ALA A 150 -3.85 17.18 -25.87
CA ALA A 150 -3.05 18.33 -25.49
C ALA A 150 -2.78 18.42 -23.97
N LEU A 151 -3.51 17.69 -23.15
CA LEU A 151 -3.44 17.72 -21.69
C LEU A 151 -2.53 16.61 -21.11
N LYS A 152 -1.86 15.85 -21.97
CA LYS A 152 -0.99 14.75 -21.54
C LYS A 152 0.12 15.25 -20.61
N GLY A 153 0.15 14.70 -19.38
CA GLY A 153 1.14 15.04 -18.36
C GLY A 153 0.84 16.32 -17.58
N ILE A 154 -0.27 16.98 -17.84
CA ILE A 154 -0.70 18.16 -17.08
C ILE A 154 -1.41 17.67 -15.81
N ARG A 155 -1.04 18.26 -14.68
CA ARG A 155 -1.80 18.21 -13.42
C ARG A 155 -2.53 19.53 -13.27
N MET A 156 -3.75 19.48 -12.74
CA MET A 156 -4.56 20.66 -12.53
C MET A 156 -5.41 20.51 -11.28
N HIS A 157 -5.58 21.60 -10.57
CA HIS A 157 -6.62 21.68 -9.56
C HIS A 157 -7.96 21.94 -10.23
N GLY A 158 -8.99 21.22 -9.85
CA GLY A 158 -10.30 21.36 -10.45
C GLY A 158 -11.40 20.71 -9.63
N GLU A 159 -12.61 20.93 -10.07
CA GLU A 159 -13.81 20.28 -9.56
C GLU A 159 -14.30 19.27 -10.59
N ILE A 160 -14.52 18.04 -10.14
CA ILE A 160 -15.01 16.94 -10.98
C ILE A 160 -16.39 16.53 -10.48
N SER A 161 -17.37 16.59 -11.37
CA SER A 161 -18.74 16.15 -11.09
C SER A 161 -19.07 14.89 -11.85
N LEU A 162 -19.49 13.85 -11.15
CA LEU A 162 -20.06 12.65 -11.74
C LEU A 162 -21.56 12.84 -11.95
N HIS A 163 -22.02 12.77 -13.20
CA HIS A 163 -23.40 12.91 -13.56
C HIS A 163 -24.04 11.57 -13.92
N GLY A 164 -25.21 11.30 -13.35
CA GLY A 164 -26.10 10.20 -13.75
C GLY A 164 -27.25 10.72 -14.62
N LYS A 165 -28.19 9.83 -14.92
CA LYS A 165 -29.38 10.19 -15.72
C LYS A 165 -30.24 11.28 -15.08
N ASN A 166 -30.21 11.42 -13.76
CA ASN A 166 -31.05 12.34 -13.00
C ASN A 166 -30.28 13.56 -12.42
N GLY A 167 -29.09 13.86 -12.92
CA GLY A 167 -28.25 14.98 -12.47
C GLY A 167 -26.94 14.55 -11.82
N ALA A 168 -26.31 15.47 -11.11
CA ALA A 168 -25.04 15.20 -10.43
C ALA A 168 -25.22 14.17 -9.30
N ILE A 169 -24.41 13.12 -9.31
CA ILE A 169 -24.37 12.08 -8.28
C ILE A 169 -23.38 12.50 -7.19
N ARG A 170 -22.22 13.01 -7.59
CA ARG A 170 -21.15 13.41 -6.69
C ARG A 170 -20.28 14.46 -7.36
N THR A 171 -19.83 15.41 -6.56
CA THR A 171 -18.84 16.44 -6.97
C THR A 171 -17.72 16.42 -5.95
N GLU A 172 -16.49 16.42 -6.43
CA GLU A 172 -15.27 16.47 -5.62
C GLU A 172 -14.29 17.47 -6.22
N ALA A 173 -13.64 18.24 -5.36
CA ALA A 173 -12.54 19.11 -5.73
C ALA A 173 -11.20 18.46 -5.37
N GLY A 174 -10.20 18.63 -6.22
CA GLY A 174 -8.87 18.07 -5.99
C GLY A 174 -7.89 18.35 -7.13
N GLU A 175 -6.70 17.78 -7.02
CA GLU A 175 -5.65 17.78 -8.03
C GLU A 175 -5.72 16.51 -8.90
#